data_a8f56584dd1e67daa7e1c88d38597491
#
_entry.id   a8f56584dd1e67daa7e1c88d38597491
#
_cell.length_a   1.000
_cell.length_b   1.000
_cell.length_c   1.000
_cell.angle_alpha   90.00
_cell.angle_beta   90.00
_cell.angle_gamma   90.00
#
_symmetry.space_group_name_H-M   'P 1'
#
loop_
_entity.id
_entity.type
_entity.pdbx_description
1 polymer ?
#
loop_
_entity_poly.entity_id
_entity_poly.type
_entity_poly.pdbx_seq_one_letter_code
_entity_poly.pdbx_strand_id
1 'polypeptide(L)'
;MDTLFLLQFACFLFMILNAGILIVSRIHVRWVNKRYERSRKLIIAAMLGLAGHYILQMAFGLRASSDNLGAIVNILIYSPCFTLISLGIYNVIAPHAHFRQMNLVCGVLYAAIVGTFLLGFYSKQSIHIGWWLYLMLAFYTANTVYCVIKNFIEMRRRKKMLEEMSGTDLLPYVRYSNASLFNISCIAVVIPFVILNTPLLYVIGPIGLCALFFFIMTFVALGNSYTPSDELLDKEDDKEESVKETDDSETSKSEEDNNHRTSTAKGGAQSKPTELSKERTE
;
A
#
# COMPACT_ATOMS: atom_id res chain seq x y z
N MET A 1 -31.99 -19.92 -11.27
CA MET A 1 -30.97 -18.90 -11.00
C MET A 1 -29.62 -19.61 -10.96
N ASP A 2 -28.68 -19.16 -11.75
CA ASP A 2 -27.37 -19.80 -11.78
C ASP A 2 -26.63 -19.59 -10.49
N THR A 3 -26.03 -20.65 -9.95
CA THR A 3 -25.24 -20.60 -8.70
C THR A 3 -24.15 -19.56 -8.75
N LEU A 4 -23.56 -19.30 -9.94
CA LEU A 4 -22.57 -18.26 -10.16
C LEU A 4 -23.16 -16.85 -9.92
N PHE A 5 -24.35 -16.57 -10.45
CA PHE A 5 -25.04 -15.30 -10.25
C PHE A 5 -25.33 -15.05 -8.76
N LEU A 6 -25.82 -16.07 -8.05
CA LEU A 6 -26.11 -15.96 -6.62
C LEU A 6 -24.82 -15.63 -5.80
N LEU A 7 -23.71 -16.30 -6.14
CA LEU A 7 -22.41 -16.04 -5.50
C LEU A 7 -21.93 -14.61 -5.78
N GLN A 8 -22.02 -14.14 -7.02
CA GLN A 8 -21.61 -12.78 -7.41
C GLN A 8 -22.47 -11.72 -6.69
N PHE A 9 -23.79 -11.98 -6.59
CA PHE A 9 -24.69 -11.10 -5.86
C PHE A 9 -24.39 -11.05 -4.36
N ALA A 10 -24.10 -12.19 -3.74
CA ALA A 10 -23.67 -12.25 -2.35
C ALA A 10 -22.35 -11.48 -2.13
N CYS A 11 -21.36 -11.64 -3.03
CA CYS A 11 -20.10 -10.89 -2.99
C CYS A 11 -20.36 -9.37 -3.12
N PHE A 12 -21.22 -8.95 -4.03
CA PHE A 12 -21.61 -7.55 -4.20
C PHE A 12 -22.18 -6.96 -2.90
N LEU A 13 -23.21 -7.62 -2.33
CA LEU A 13 -23.82 -7.18 -1.07
C LEU A 13 -22.79 -7.09 0.05
N PHE A 14 -21.89 -8.06 0.12
CA PHE A 14 -20.86 -8.11 1.14
C PHE A 14 -19.85 -6.94 1.00
N MET A 15 -19.46 -6.58 -0.22
CA MET A 15 -18.58 -5.43 -0.47
C MET A 15 -19.27 -4.11 -0.09
N ILE A 16 -20.54 -3.94 -0.42
CA ILE A 16 -21.32 -2.76 -0.02
C ILE A 16 -21.47 -2.68 1.51
N LEU A 17 -21.74 -3.80 2.17
CA LEU A 17 -21.83 -3.87 3.64
C LEU A 17 -20.50 -3.43 4.29
N ASN A 18 -19.38 -3.96 3.83
CA ASN A 18 -18.05 -3.59 4.35
C ASN A 18 -17.72 -2.11 4.10
N ALA A 19 -18.04 -1.58 2.92
CA ALA A 19 -17.92 -0.15 2.64
C ALA A 19 -18.78 0.68 3.59
N GLY A 20 -20.03 0.25 3.84
CA GLY A 20 -20.95 0.88 4.79
C GLY A 20 -20.40 0.90 6.22
N ILE A 21 -19.87 -0.23 6.71
CA ILE A 21 -19.23 -0.32 8.03
C ILE A 21 -18.09 0.70 8.15
N LEU A 22 -17.22 0.80 7.13
CA LEU A 22 -16.12 1.76 7.12
C LEU A 22 -16.60 3.21 7.05
N ILE A 23 -17.69 3.51 6.35
CA ILE A 23 -18.26 4.85 6.29
C ILE A 23 -18.84 5.24 7.66
N VAL A 24 -19.62 4.35 8.28
CA VAL A 24 -20.27 4.59 9.58
C VAL A 24 -19.22 4.69 10.71
N SER A 25 -18.15 3.93 10.67
CA SER A 25 -17.07 3.96 11.67
C SER A 25 -16.43 5.35 11.84
N ARG A 26 -16.62 6.26 10.87
CA ARG A 26 -16.16 7.67 10.94
C ARG A 26 -16.71 8.42 12.16
N ILE A 27 -17.87 8.07 12.64
CA ILE A 27 -18.58 8.81 13.72
C ILE A 27 -17.76 8.79 15.02
N HIS A 28 -16.95 7.76 15.25
CA HIS A 28 -16.16 7.57 16.46
C HIS A 28 -14.72 8.09 16.38
N VAL A 29 -14.13 8.21 15.16
CA VAL A 29 -12.72 8.56 14.94
C VAL A 29 -12.57 10.02 14.46
N ARG A 30 -13.20 10.96 15.14
CA ARG A 30 -13.42 12.31 14.61
C ARG A 30 -12.20 13.24 14.60
N TRP A 31 -11.12 12.94 15.33
CA TRP A 31 -10.19 14.02 15.70
C TRP A 31 -8.70 13.78 15.48
N VAL A 32 -8.19 12.57 15.26
CA VAL A 32 -6.80 12.35 15.61
C VAL A 32 -5.88 11.90 14.46
N ASN A 33 -6.38 11.26 13.36
CA ASN A 33 -5.44 10.62 12.46
C ASN A 33 -5.74 10.82 10.96
N LYS A 34 -5.01 11.77 10.35
CA LYS A 34 -5.09 12.02 8.90
C LYS A 34 -4.69 10.79 8.07
N ARG A 35 -3.75 9.97 8.57
CA ARG A 35 -3.27 8.75 7.91
C ARG A 35 -4.35 7.66 7.92
N TYR A 36 -4.96 7.42 9.09
CA TYR A 36 -6.07 6.48 9.22
C TYR A 36 -7.24 6.86 8.30
N GLU A 37 -7.59 8.14 8.27
CA GLU A 37 -8.68 8.64 7.41
C GLU A 37 -8.37 8.46 5.91
N ARG A 38 -7.12 8.70 5.48
CA ARG A 38 -6.68 8.42 4.11
C ARG A 38 -6.76 6.94 3.80
N SER A 39 -6.26 6.08 4.70
CA SER A 39 -6.30 4.63 4.56
C SER A 39 -7.73 4.10 4.46
N ARG A 40 -8.63 4.61 5.30
CA ARG A 40 -10.04 4.28 5.27
C ARG A 40 -10.68 4.62 3.91
N LYS A 41 -10.39 5.81 3.36
CA LYS A 41 -10.89 6.21 2.04
C LYS A 41 -10.37 5.30 0.92
N LEU A 42 -9.08 4.90 0.98
CA LEU A 42 -8.49 3.97 0.01
C LEU A 42 -9.20 2.60 0.05
N ILE A 43 -9.46 2.07 1.26
CA ILE A 43 -10.13 0.78 1.42
C ILE A 43 -11.60 0.88 0.97
N ILE A 44 -12.31 1.96 1.30
CA ILE A 44 -13.69 2.20 0.81
C ILE A 44 -13.72 2.24 -0.71
N ALA A 45 -12.81 2.98 -1.35
CA ALA A 45 -12.71 3.05 -2.81
C ALA A 45 -12.49 1.66 -3.43
N ALA A 46 -11.62 0.84 -2.83
CA ALA A 46 -11.40 -0.53 -3.26
C ALA A 46 -12.65 -1.40 -3.12
N MET A 47 -13.39 -1.30 -2.01
CA MET A 47 -14.63 -2.06 -1.79
C MET A 47 -15.70 -1.66 -2.81
N LEU A 48 -15.86 -0.36 -3.08
CA LEU A 48 -16.79 0.12 -4.10
C LEU A 48 -16.38 -0.30 -5.51
N GLY A 49 -15.08 -0.30 -5.82
CA GLY A 49 -14.55 -0.81 -7.07
C GLY A 49 -14.85 -2.30 -7.28
N LEU A 50 -14.66 -3.12 -6.23
CA LEU A 50 -15.00 -4.55 -6.26
C LEU A 50 -16.52 -4.76 -6.36
N ALA A 51 -17.34 -3.97 -5.67
CA ALA A 51 -18.79 -4.03 -5.80
C ALA A 51 -19.24 -3.71 -7.23
N GLY A 52 -18.68 -2.64 -7.84
CA GLY A 52 -18.92 -2.29 -9.24
C GLY A 52 -18.49 -3.40 -10.20
N HIS A 53 -17.36 -4.07 -9.92
CA HIS A 53 -16.93 -5.22 -10.69
C HIS A 53 -17.95 -6.37 -10.68
N TYR A 54 -18.52 -6.70 -9.52
CA TYR A 54 -19.55 -7.74 -9.44
C TYR A 54 -20.84 -7.36 -10.20
N ILE A 55 -21.25 -6.08 -10.15
CA ILE A 55 -22.35 -5.59 -10.99
C ILE A 55 -22.04 -5.81 -12.48
N LEU A 56 -20.84 -5.42 -12.92
CA LEU A 56 -20.41 -5.58 -14.30
C LEU A 56 -20.44 -7.06 -14.73
N GLN A 57 -19.95 -7.95 -13.87
CA GLN A 57 -19.99 -9.40 -14.10
C GLN A 57 -21.41 -9.95 -14.25
N MET A 58 -22.33 -9.51 -13.39
CA MET A 58 -23.73 -9.94 -13.44
C MET A 58 -24.48 -9.35 -14.65
N ALA A 59 -24.27 -8.07 -14.96
CA ALA A 59 -24.98 -7.37 -16.03
C ALA A 59 -24.58 -7.89 -17.43
N PHE A 60 -23.30 -8.21 -17.62
CA PHE A 60 -22.76 -8.61 -18.92
C PHE A 60 -22.48 -10.10 -19.05
N GLY A 61 -22.64 -10.89 -17.98
CA GLY A 61 -22.35 -12.32 -17.98
C GLY A 61 -20.92 -12.65 -18.40
N LEU A 62 -19.94 -11.77 -18.14
CA LEU A 62 -18.60 -11.82 -18.70
C LEU A 62 -17.88 -13.15 -18.44
N ARG A 63 -18.08 -13.71 -17.26
CA ARG A 63 -17.48 -14.99 -16.87
C ARG A 63 -18.25 -16.21 -17.41
N ALA A 64 -19.53 -16.04 -17.66
CA ALA A 64 -20.38 -17.09 -18.26
C ALA A 64 -20.17 -17.20 -19.77
N SER A 65 -19.81 -16.08 -20.44
CA SER A 65 -19.63 -16.04 -21.88
C SER A 65 -18.26 -16.55 -22.34
N SER A 66 -17.19 -16.33 -21.56
CA SER A 66 -15.84 -16.76 -21.90
C SER A 66 -14.91 -16.68 -20.69
N ASP A 67 -14.23 -17.76 -20.34
CA ASP A 67 -13.24 -17.79 -19.24
C ASP A 67 -12.11 -16.78 -19.47
N ASN A 68 -11.65 -16.61 -20.71
CA ASN A 68 -10.59 -15.65 -21.02
C ASN A 68 -11.02 -14.20 -20.82
N LEU A 69 -12.22 -13.82 -21.26
CA LEU A 69 -12.75 -12.49 -21.08
C LEU A 69 -12.96 -12.19 -19.58
N GLY A 70 -13.54 -13.14 -18.88
CA GLY A 70 -13.70 -13.04 -17.41
C GLY A 70 -12.37 -12.85 -16.70
N ALA A 71 -11.33 -13.60 -17.09
CA ALA A 71 -10.00 -13.50 -16.51
C ALA A 71 -9.35 -12.12 -16.77
N ILE A 72 -9.44 -11.60 -18.00
CA ILE A 72 -8.90 -10.27 -18.36
C ILE A 72 -9.56 -9.17 -17.50
N VAL A 73 -10.89 -9.16 -17.46
CA VAL A 73 -11.65 -8.16 -16.69
C VAL A 73 -11.35 -8.27 -15.19
N ASN A 74 -11.21 -9.49 -14.67
CA ASN A 74 -10.82 -9.72 -13.29
C ASN A 74 -9.44 -9.13 -13.00
N ILE A 75 -8.41 -9.38 -13.82
CA ILE A 75 -7.07 -8.85 -13.61
C ILE A 75 -7.08 -7.31 -13.66
N LEU A 76 -7.76 -6.71 -14.64
CA LEU A 76 -7.82 -5.27 -14.83
C LEU A 76 -8.48 -4.54 -13.64
N ILE A 77 -9.51 -5.14 -13.02
CA ILE A 77 -10.24 -4.49 -11.92
C ILE A 77 -9.69 -4.93 -10.56
N TYR A 78 -9.34 -6.21 -10.38
CA TYR A 78 -8.78 -6.67 -9.11
C TYR A 78 -7.43 -6.04 -8.80
N SER A 79 -6.58 -5.85 -9.83
CA SER A 79 -5.26 -5.25 -9.62
C SER A 79 -5.32 -3.89 -8.91
N PRO A 80 -6.03 -2.87 -9.41
CA PRO A 80 -6.12 -1.58 -8.70
C PRO A 80 -6.86 -1.70 -7.38
N CYS A 81 -7.92 -2.50 -7.26
CA CYS A 81 -8.67 -2.64 -6.00
C CYS A 81 -7.81 -3.24 -4.89
N PHE A 82 -7.09 -4.32 -5.16
CA PHE A 82 -6.21 -4.95 -4.17
C PHE A 82 -4.97 -4.10 -3.87
N THR A 83 -4.47 -3.36 -4.85
CA THR A 83 -3.43 -2.35 -4.62
C THR A 83 -3.93 -1.27 -3.66
N LEU A 84 -5.15 -0.76 -3.83
CA LEU A 84 -5.73 0.23 -2.92
C LEU A 84 -5.92 -0.30 -1.50
N ILE A 85 -6.35 -1.56 -1.31
CA ILE A 85 -6.41 -2.20 0.01
C ILE A 85 -5.00 -2.25 0.62
N SER A 86 -4.02 -2.73 -0.14
CA SER A 86 -2.65 -2.87 0.30
C SER A 86 -2.01 -1.53 0.65
N LEU A 87 -2.23 -0.49 -0.16
CA LEU A 87 -1.80 0.89 0.11
C LEU A 87 -2.52 1.47 1.33
N GLY A 88 -3.81 1.15 1.53
CA GLY A 88 -4.55 1.54 2.72
C GLY A 88 -3.94 0.94 3.99
N ILE A 89 -3.56 -0.34 3.95
CA ILE A 89 -2.86 -1.01 5.05
C ILE A 89 -1.50 -0.35 5.29
N TYR A 90 -0.71 -0.18 4.22
CA TYR A 90 0.64 0.36 4.28
C TYR A 90 0.69 1.80 4.82
N ASN A 91 -0.26 2.65 4.41
CA ASN A 91 -0.31 4.06 4.84
C ASN A 91 -0.55 4.23 6.35
N VAL A 92 -1.17 3.24 7.03
CA VAL A 92 -1.34 3.26 8.49
C VAL A 92 -0.02 3.01 9.21
N ILE A 93 0.87 2.19 8.61
CA ILE A 93 2.04 1.64 9.29
C ILE A 93 3.36 2.24 8.84
N ALA A 94 3.43 2.81 7.63
CA ALA A 94 4.68 3.23 7.00
C ALA A 94 4.88 4.75 7.03
N PRO A 95 6.14 5.23 7.05
CA PRO A 95 6.49 6.62 6.81
C PRO A 95 5.99 7.14 5.46
N HIS A 96 5.79 8.45 5.33
CA HIS A 96 5.20 9.04 4.13
C HIS A 96 6.07 8.85 2.87
N ALA A 97 7.39 8.93 3.02
CA ALA A 97 8.34 8.69 1.92
C ALA A 97 8.23 7.28 1.35
N HIS A 98 8.16 6.26 2.20
CA HIS A 98 7.99 4.87 1.81
C HIS A 98 6.63 4.61 1.13
N PHE A 99 5.57 5.27 1.62
CA PHE A 99 4.24 5.20 0.99
C PHE A 99 4.27 5.72 -0.46
N ARG A 100 4.93 6.86 -0.70
CA ARG A 100 5.06 7.43 -2.06
C ARG A 100 5.81 6.49 -3.00
N GLN A 101 6.90 5.87 -2.53
CA GLN A 101 7.66 4.89 -3.30
C GLN A 101 6.82 3.67 -3.66
N MET A 102 6.11 3.09 -2.68
CA MET A 102 5.24 1.93 -2.91
C MET A 102 4.13 2.26 -3.92
N ASN A 103 3.48 3.41 -3.79
CA ASN A 103 2.44 3.83 -4.72
C ASN A 103 2.96 3.98 -6.16
N LEU A 104 4.16 4.53 -6.34
CA LEU A 104 4.79 4.66 -7.66
C LEU A 104 5.05 3.29 -8.30
N VAL A 105 5.66 2.36 -7.56
CA VAL A 105 5.98 1.02 -8.08
C VAL A 105 4.71 0.27 -8.45
N CYS A 106 3.68 0.31 -7.60
CA CYS A 106 2.38 -0.31 -7.90
C CYS A 106 1.71 0.33 -9.14
N GLY A 107 1.84 1.65 -9.29
CA GLY A 107 1.34 2.36 -10.48
C GLY A 107 2.03 1.93 -11.76
N VAL A 108 3.36 1.76 -11.73
CA VAL A 108 4.14 1.26 -12.88
C VAL A 108 3.75 -0.17 -13.24
N LEU A 109 3.61 -1.04 -12.23
CA LEU A 109 3.19 -2.44 -12.46
C LEU A 109 1.76 -2.51 -13.03
N TYR A 110 0.85 -1.67 -12.55
CA TYR A 110 -0.49 -1.60 -13.13
C TYR A 110 -0.48 -1.06 -14.56
N ALA A 111 0.32 -0.03 -14.86
CA ALA A 111 0.51 0.44 -16.23
C ALA A 111 1.08 -0.66 -17.15
N ALA A 112 1.97 -1.51 -16.64
CA ALA A 112 2.47 -2.66 -17.38
C ALA A 112 1.35 -3.70 -17.67
N ILE A 113 0.43 -3.96 -16.72
CA ILE A 113 -0.73 -4.81 -16.93
C ILE A 113 -1.62 -4.26 -18.07
N VAL A 114 -1.96 -2.97 -17.99
CA VAL A 114 -2.80 -2.32 -19.01
C VAL A 114 -2.08 -2.29 -20.36
N GLY A 115 -0.79 -1.96 -20.39
CA GLY A 115 0.03 -1.98 -21.60
C GLY A 115 0.09 -3.37 -22.26
N THR A 116 0.26 -4.42 -21.46
CA THR A 116 0.25 -5.81 -21.93
C THR A 116 -1.10 -6.18 -22.54
N PHE A 117 -2.21 -5.78 -21.91
CA PHE A 117 -3.54 -5.97 -22.47
C PHE A 117 -3.70 -5.27 -23.82
N LEU A 118 -3.32 -3.99 -23.90
CA LEU A 118 -3.44 -3.21 -25.15
C LEU A 118 -2.59 -3.79 -26.27
N LEU A 119 -1.35 -4.21 -25.99
CA LEU A 119 -0.46 -4.85 -26.95
C LEU A 119 -1.03 -6.20 -27.41
N GLY A 120 -1.56 -6.99 -26.49
CA GLY A 120 -2.20 -8.28 -26.81
C GLY A 120 -3.44 -8.09 -27.69
N PHE A 121 -4.29 -7.13 -27.34
CA PHE A 121 -5.47 -6.78 -28.13
C PHE A 121 -5.11 -6.29 -29.55
N TYR A 122 -4.14 -5.36 -29.64
CA TYR A 122 -3.69 -4.86 -30.94
C TYR A 122 -3.05 -5.95 -31.82
N SER A 123 -2.22 -6.81 -31.22
CA SER A 123 -1.53 -7.90 -31.93
C SER A 123 -2.48 -8.98 -32.46
N LYS A 124 -3.55 -9.28 -31.71
CA LYS A 124 -4.50 -10.35 -32.05
C LYS A 124 -5.77 -9.87 -32.73
N GLN A 125 -6.03 -8.55 -32.69
CA GLN A 125 -7.29 -7.95 -33.20
C GLN A 125 -8.53 -8.65 -32.60
N SER A 126 -8.39 -9.23 -31.41
CA SER A 126 -9.39 -10.05 -30.72
C SER A 126 -9.22 -9.95 -29.23
N ILE A 127 -10.31 -10.11 -28.49
CA ILE A 127 -10.32 -10.17 -27.00
C ILE A 127 -9.61 -11.44 -26.51
N HIS A 128 -9.50 -12.48 -27.34
CA HIS A 128 -8.72 -13.68 -27.03
C HIS A 128 -7.23 -13.44 -27.22
N ILE A 129 -6.61 -12.81 -26.22
CA ILE A 129 -5.20 -12.39 -26.26
C ILE A 129 -4.19 -13.54 -26.09
N GLY A 130 -4.66 -14.77 -25.84
CA GLY A 130 -3.80 -15.96 -25.77
C GLY A 130 -2.73 -15.85 -24.65
N TRP A 131 -1.45 -16.04 -25.00
CA TRP A 131 -0.35 -16.04 -24.04
C TRP A 131 -0.14 -14.71 -23.32
N TRP A 132 -0.61 -13.57 -23.86
CA TRP A 132 -0.56 -12.26 -23.21
C TRP A 132 -1.34 -12.23 -21.88
N LEU A 133 -2.36 -13.10 -21.74
CA LEU A 133 -3.09 -13.27 -20.49
C LEU A 133 -2.17 -13.76 -19.35
N TYR A 134 -1.28 -14.70 -19.65
CA TYR A 134 -0.32 -15.20 -18.67
C TYR A 134 0.71 -14.14 -18.27
N LEU A 135 1.10 -13.28 -19.22
CA LEU A 135 1.98 -12.16 -18.93
C LEU A 135 1.29 -11.09 -18.03
N MET A 136 0.01 -10.78 -18.31
CA MET A 136 -0.80 -9.94 -17.43
C MET A 136 -0.90 -10.54 -16.02
N LEU A 137 -1.13 -11.84 -15.93
CA LEU A 137 -1.20 -12.56 -14.65
C LEU A 137 0.14 -12.54 -13.92
N ALA A 138 1.25 -12.66 -14.63
CA ALA A 138 2.59 -12.56 -14.04
C ALA A 138 2.83 -11.17 -13.44
N PHE A 139 2.50 -10.08 -14.14
CA PHE A 139 2.60 -8.72 -13.59
C PHE A 139 1.66 -8.49 -12.40
N TYR A 140 0.42 -9.03 -12.47
CA TYR A 140 -0.51 -8.99 -11.35
C TYR A 140 0.07 -9.70 -10.11
N THR A 141 0.60 -10.91 -10.29
CA THR A 141 1.22 -11.69 -9.22
C THR A 141 2.45 -10.98 -8.65
N ALA A 142 3.30 -10.41 -9.52
CA ALA A 142 4.45 -9.62 -9.09
C ALA A 142 4.02 -8.41 -8.24
N ASN A 143 2.97 -7.69 -8.65
CA ASN A 143 2.42 -6.57 -7.90
C ASN A 143 1.90 -7.00 -6.51
N THR A 144 1.13 -8.07 -6.44
CA THR A 144 0.57 -8.56 -5.17
C THR A 144 1.65 -9.10 -4.23
N VAL A 145 2.63 -9.84 -4.75
CA VAL A 145 3.79 -10.32 -3.96
C VAL A 145 4.62 -9.15 -3.44
N TYR A 146 4.89 -8.15 -4.27
CA TYR A 146 5.57 -6.92 -3.84
C TYR A 146 4.83 -6.23 -2.70
N CYS A 147 3.51 -6.08 -2.81
CA CYS A 147 2.66 -5.53 -1.76
C CYS A 147 2.74 -6.32 -0.45
N VAL A 148 2.70 -7.66 -0.52
CA VAL A 148 2.83 -8.54 0.68
C VAL A 148 4.17 -8.33 1.36
N ILE A 149 5.27 -8.37 0.60
CA ILE A 149 6.62 -8.23 1.13
C ILE A 149 6.80 -6.86 1.82
N LYS A 150 6.38 -5.78 1.16
CA LYS A 150 6.49 -4.43 1.72
C LYS A 150 5.67 -4.26 3.00
N ASN A 151 4.41 -4.70 3.00
CA ASN A 151 3.57 -4.66 4.20
C ASN A 151 4.16 -5.50 5.34
N PHE A 152 4.69 -6.69 5.03
CA PHE A 152 5.30 -7.56 6.04
C PHE A 152 6.53 -6.95 6.71
N ILE A 153 7.43 -6.35 5.91
CA ILE A 153 8.64 -5.69 6.42
C ILE A 153 8.25 -4.53 7.34
N GLU A 154 7.35 -3.66 6.90
CA GLU A 154 6.94 -2.48 7.66
C GLU A 154 6.15 -2.83 8.92
N MET A 155 5.28 -3.84 8.85
CA MET A 155 4.57 -4.32 10.04
C MET A 155 5.52 -4.88 11.09
N ARG A 156 6.55 -5.63 10.68
CA ARG A 156 7.58 -6.14 11.61
C ARG A 156 8.40 -5.01 12.22
N ARG A 157 8.82 -4.02 11.39
CA ARG A 157 9.57 -2.86 11.86
C ARG A 157 8.76 -2.10 12.92
N ARG A 158 7.50 -1.80 12.61
CA ARG A 158 6.62 -1.07 13.53
C ARG A 158 6.31 -1.84 14.80
N LYS A 159 6.08 -3.15 14.71
CA LYS A 159 5.87 -3.99 15.89
C LYS A 159 7.06 -3.90 16.84
N LYS A 160 8.29 -3.99 16.33
CA LYS A 160 9.51 -3.89 17.11
C LYS A 160 9.63 -2.52 17.80
N MET A 161 9.36 -1.42 17.09
CA MET A 161 9.34 -0.08 17.67
C MET A 161 8.33 0.05 18.82
N LEU A 162 7.11 -0.48 18.64
CA LEU A 162 6.08 -0.40 19.67
C LEU A 162 6.42 -1.27 20.89
N GLU A 163 7.12 -2.40 20.71
CA GLU A 163 7.61 -3.24 21.81
C GLU A 163 8.71 -2.54 22.62
N GLU A 164 9.55 -1.74 22.00
CA GLU A 164 10.59 -0.93 22.66
C GLU A 164 10.01 0.23 23.48
N MET A 165 8.80 0.65 23.16
CA MET A 165 8.07 1.70 23.87
C MET A 165 7.17 1.10 24.95
N SER A 166 7.76 0.74 26.08
CA SER A 166 7.06 0.10 27.20
C SER A 166 5.87 0.93 27.70
N GLY A 167 4.69 0.31 27.77
CA GLY A 167 3.48 0.87 28.38
C GLY A 167 2.25 1.03 27.47
N THR A 168 2.35 0.72 26.17
CA THR A 168 1.20 0.76 25.26
C THR A 168 0.53 -0.60 25.11
N ASP A 169 -0.81 -0.62 25.02
CA ASP A 169 -1.53 -1.84 24.68
C ASP A 169 -1.33 -2.21 23.20
N LEU A 170 -0.45 -3.18 22.96
CA LEU A 170 -0.10 -3.67 21.62
C LEU A 170 -1.17 -4.58 21.00
N LEU A 171 -2.14 -5.04 21.77
CA LEU A 171 -3.09 -6.05 21.35
C LEU A 171 -3.91 -5.65 20.12
N PRO A 172 -4.46 -4.42 20.01
CA PRO A 172 -5.18 -3.97 18.81
C PRO A 172 -4.30 -3.97 17.56
N TYR A 173 -3.06 -3.50 17.69
CA TYR A 173 -2.11 -3.48 16.57
C TYR A 173 -1.71 -4.88 16.11
N VAL A 174 -1.43 -5.80 17.03
CA VAL A 174 -1.07 -7.19 16.70
C VAL A 174 -2.23 -7.90 15.98
N ARG A 175 -3.47 -7.72 16.46
CA ARG A 175 -4.67 -8.27 15.80
C ARG A 175 -4.84 -7.72 14.39
N TYR A 176 -4.72 -6.40 14.23
CA TYR A 176 -4.79 -5.75 12.93
C TYR A 176 -3.68 -6.24 11.99
N SER A 177 -2.43 -6.28 12.45
CA SER A 177 -1.29 -6.74 11.67
C SER A 177 -1.48 -8.16 11.15
N ASN A 178 -1.88 -9.09 12.04
CA ASN A 178 -2.11 -10.48 11.67
C ASN A 178 -3.26 -10.64 10.67
N ALA A 179 -4.39 -9.96 10.90
CA ALA A 179 -5.54 -10.00 9.99
C ALA A 179 -5.19 -9.40 8.62
N SER A 180 -4.45 -8.29 8.60
CA SER A 180 -4.01 -7.63 7.37
C SER A 180 -3.07 -8.51 6.56
N LEU A 181 -2.03 -9.08 7.21
CA LEU A 181 -1.08 -9.97 6.55
C LEU A 181 -1.75 -11.23 6.02
N PHE A 182 -2.65 -11.83 6.80
CA PHE A 182 -3.42 -12.98 6.35
C PHE A 182 -4.26 -12.62 5.12
N ASN A 183 -5.00 -11.52 5.16
CA ASN A 183 -5.84 -11.08 4.05
C ASN A 183 -5.05 -10.82 2.76
N ILE A 184 -3.97 -10.00 2.82
CA ILE A 184 -3.16 -9.73 1.63
C ILE A 184 -2.39 -10.95 1.13
N SER A 185 -1.96 -11.85 2.00
CA SER A 185 -1.32 -13.11 1.60
C SER A 185 -2.30 -14.04 0.89
N CYS A 186 -3.54 -14.15 1.39
CA CYS A 186 -4.61 -14.88 0.71
C CYS A 186 -4.88 -14.29 -0.69
N ILE A 187 -4.96 -12.96 -0.81
CA ILE A 187 -5.13 -12.29 -2.09
C ILE A 187 -3.99 -12.64 -3.05
N ALA A 188 -2.73 -12.56 -2.59
CA ALA A 188 -1.57 -12.79 -3.43
C ALA A 188 -1.45 -14.23 -3.94
N VAL A 189 -1.77 -15.21 -3.09
CA VAL A 189 -1.60 -16.64 -3.43
C VAL A 189 -2.84 -17.19 -4.13
N VAL A 190 -4.02 -16.86 -3.63
CA VAL A 190 -5.26 -17.55 -4.01
C VAL A 190 -5.89 -16.94 -5.24
N ILE A 191 -5.91 -15.62 -5.36
CA ILE A 191 -6.61 -14.95 -6.46
C ILE A 191 -6.06 -15.32 -7.85
N PRO A 192 -4.75 -15.46 -8.09
CA PRO A 192 -4.24 -15.92 -9.38
C PRO A 192 -4.83 -17.28 -9.83
N PHE A 193 -4.98 -18.21 -8.89
CA PHE A 193 -5.59 -19.52 -9.18
C PHE A 193 -7.09 -19.44 -9.44
N VAL A 194 -7.79 -18.59 -8.67
CA VAL A 194 -9.25 -18.38 -8.84
C VAL A 194 -9.58 -17.67 -10.16
N ILE A 195 -8.70 -16.78 -10.64
CA ILE A 195 -8.88 -16.12 -11.93
C ILE A 195 -8.91 -17.14 -13.06
N LEU A 196 -8.03 -18.14 -13.02
CA LEU A 196 -7.91 -19.18 -14.07
C LEU A 196 -8.89 -20.35 -13.89
N ASN A 197 -9.43 -20.55 -12.68
CA ASN A 197 -10.23 -21.72 -12.35
C ASN A 197 -11.54 -21.35 -11.65
N THR A 198 -12.62 -21.31 -12.41
CA THR A 198 -13.96 -20.94 -11.91
C THR A 198 -14.49 -21.84 -10.78
N PRO A 199 -14.36 -23.20 -10.81
CA PRO A 199 -14.76 -24.04 -9.69
C PRO A 199 -14.12 -23.69 -8.36
N LEU A 200 -12.87 -23.23 -8.35
CA LEU A 200 -12.15 -22.86 -7.14
C LEU A 200 -12.77 -21.64 -6.43
N LEU A 201 -13.45 -20.78 -7.21
CA LEU A 201 -14.15 -19.61 -6.67
C LEU A 201 -15.23 -19.99 -5.65
N TYR A 202 -15.95 -21.09 -5.87
CA TYR A 202 -17.05 -21.50 -4.99
C TYR A 202 -16.55 -21.91 -3.58
N VAL A 203 -15.33 -22.42 -3.49
CA VAL A 203 -14.74 -22.84 -2.20
C VAL A 203 -13.99 -21.68 -1.56
N ILE A 204 -13.18 -20.97 -2.33
CA ILE A 204 -12.25 -19.97 -1.83
C ILE A 204 -12.94 -18.60 -1.64
N GLY A 205 -13.95 -18.31 -2.45
CA GLY A 205 -14.70 -17.05 -2.35
C GLY A 205 -15.23 -16.77 -0.93
N PRO A 206 -15.99 -17.69 -0.32
CA PRO A 206 -16.48 -17.52 1.05
C PRO A 206 -15.38 -17.33 2.09
N ILE A 207 -14.27 -18.08 1.97
CA ILE A 207 -13.11 -17.95 2.86
C ILE A 207 -12.48 -16.55 2.73
N GLY A 208 -12.29 -16.07 1.50
CA GLY A 208 -11.78 -14.73 1.23
C GLY A 208 -12.68 -13.62 1.76
N LEU A 209 -14.02 -13.80 1.67
CA LEU A 209 -14.97 -12.86 2.25
C LEU A 209 -14.88 -12.83 3.79
N CYS A 210 -14.77 -13.97 4.45
CA CYS A 210 -14.56 -14.04 5.89
C CYS A 210 -13.25 -13.36 6.30
N ALA A 211 -12.14 -13.62 5.59
CA ALA A 211 -10.84 -13.00 5.86
C ALA A 211 -10.92 -11.47 5.72
N LEU A 212 -11.60 -10.99 4.68
CA LEU A 212 -11.81 -9.56 4.44
C LEU A 212 -12.65 -8.93 5.55
N PHE A 213 -13.71 -9.60 6.01
CA PHE A 213 -14.54 -9.12 7.10
C PHE A 213 -13.75 -8.99 8.41
N PHE A 214 -12.97 -10.01 8.77
CA PHE A 214 -12.09 -9.94 9.95
C PHE A 214 -11.07 -8.81 9.82
N PHE A 215 -10.50 -8.61 8.65
CA PHE A 215 -9.61 -7.49 8.40
C PHE A 215 -10.33 -6.14 8.64
N ILE A 216 -11.52 -5.93 8.09
CA ILE A 216 -12.29 -4.69 8.28
C ILE A 216 -12.62 -4.46 9.75
N MET A 217 -13.03 -5.49 10.50
CA MET A 217 -13.32 -5.39 11.93
C MET A 217 -12.08 -4.98 12.73
N THR A 218 -10.92 -5.59 12.44
CA THR A 218 -9.66 -5.22 13.12
C THR A 218 -9.17 -3.83 12.72
N PHE A 219 -9.41 -3.39 11.49
CA PHE A 219 -9.10 -2.04 11.03
C PHE A 219 -9.95 -0.99 11.76
N VAL A 220 -11.25 -1.24 11.91
CA VAL A 220 -12.15 -0.35 12.68
C VAL A 220 -11.76 -0.33 14.16
N ALA A 221 -11.43 -1.49 14.74
CA ALA A 221 -10.98 -1.57 16.13
C ALA A 221 -9.68 -0.79 16.35
N LEU A 222 -8.72 -0.85 15.41
CA LEU A 222 -7.51 -0.06 15.45
C LEU A 222 -7.80 1.45 15.44
N GLY A 223 -8.74 1.89 14.62
CA GLY A 223 -9.15 3.31 14.54
C GLY A 223 -9.81 3.84 15.80
N ASN A 224 -10.39 2.96 16.62
CA ASN A 224 -10.98 3.32 17.90
C ASN A 224 -9.97 3.28 19.07
N SER A 225 -8.79 2.69 18.86
CA SER A 225 -7.72 2.63 19.86
C SER A 225 -6.82 3.85 19.68
N TYR A 226 -6.65 4.63 20.75
CA TYR A 226 -5.60 5.65 20.78
C TYR A 226 -4.24 4.94 20.81
N THR A 227 -3.52 4.99 19.71
CA THR A 227 -2.14 4.52 19.67
C THR A 227 -1.20 5.73 19.59
N PRO A 228 -0.29 5.92 20.59
CA PRO A 228 0.74 6.96 20.55
C PRO A 228 1.67 6.90 19.35
N SER A 229 1.52 5.85 18.55
CA SER A 229 2.30 5.54 17.36
C SER A 229 2.22 6.56 16.23
N ASP A 230 1.18 7.41 16.19
CA ASP A 230 1.03 8.40 15.12
C ASP A 230 1.96 9.60 15.31
N GLU A 231 2.13 10.07 16.56
CA GLU A 231 3.10 11.11 16.88
C GLU A 231 4.55 10.69 16.62
N LEU A 232 4.82 9.38 16.68
CA LEU A 232 6.15 8.84 16.43
C LEU A 232 6.48 8.74 14.95
N LEU A 233 5.51 8.37 14.13
CA LEU A 233 5.71 8.36 12.68
C LEU A 233 5.91 9.77 12.14
N ASP A 234 5.19 10.74 12.69
CA ASP A 234 5.37 12.14 12.30
C ASP A 234 6.75 12.65 12.71
N LYS A 235 7.26 12.25 13.89
CA LYS A 235 8.64 12.55 14.33
C LYS A 235 9.72 11.82 13.51
N GLU A 236 9.45 10.63 12.99
CA GLU A 236 10.38 9.94 12.08
C GLU A 236 10.42 10.61 10.70
N ASP A 237 9.26 11.02 10.16
CA ASP A 237 9.19 11.76 8.90
C ASP A 237 10.00 13.08 9.00
N ASP A 238 9.86 13.83 10.10
CA ASP A 238 10.62 15.06 10.36
C ASP A 238 12.13 14.81 10.47
N LYS A 239 12.54 13.68 11.04
CA LYS A 239 13.96 13.30 11.12
C LYS A 239 14.53 12.86 9.77
N GLU A 240 13.79 12.10 8.97
CA GLU A 240 14.23 11.69 7.65
C GLU A 240 14.33 12.88 6.68
N GLU A 241 13.45 13.88 6.79
CA GLU A 241 13.55 15.13 6.03
C GLU A 241 14.77 15.96 6.47
N SER A 242 15.01 16.10 7.77
CA SER A 242 16.13 16.85 8.29
C SER A 242 17.51 16.24 7.95
N VAL A 243 17.61 14.91 7.89
CA VAL A 243 18.84 14.21 7.49
C VAL A 243 19.12 14.40 5.99
N LYS A 244 18.08 14.38 5.14
CA LYS A 244 18.23 14.63 3.70
C LYS A 244 18.65 16.06 3.38
N GLU A 245 18.12 17.05 4.09
CA GLU A 245 18.53 18.45 3.93
C GLU A 245 19.99 18.67 4.35
N THR A 246 20.49 17.90 5.32
CA THR A 246 21.89 17.98 5.76
C THR A 246 22.83 17.34 4.73
N ASP A 247 22.49 16.18 4.17
CA ASP A 247 23.28 15.51 3.13
C ASP A 247 23.34 16.32 1.83
N ASP A 248 22.23 16.91 1.40
CA ASP A 248 22.18 17.77 0.21
C ASP A 248 22.97 19.08 0.40
N SER A 249 23.08 19.58 1.64
CA SER A 249 23.83 20.78 1.97
C SER A 249 25.35 20.52 2.08
N GLU A 250 25.79 19.32 2.44
CA GLU A 250 27.20 18.94 2.47
C GLU A 250 27.73 18.61 1.08
N THR A 251 26.90 18.03 0.20
CA THR A 251 27.31 17.73 -1.18
C THR A 251 27.49 19.00 -2.01
N SER A 252 26.69 20.04 -1.76
CA SER A 252 26.82 21.34 -2.45
C SER A 252 28.03 22.15 -1.98
N LYS A 253 28.48 21.98 -0.75
CA LYS A 253 29.70 22.65 -0.24
C LYS A 253 30.99 22.01 -0.69
N SER A 254 31.01 20.71 -1.00
CA SER A 254 32.21 20.03 -1.49
C SER A 254 32.50 20.27 -2.98
N GLU A 255 31.55 20.74 -3.77
CA GLU A 255 31.74 21.13 -5.18
C GLU A 255 32.24 22.58 -5.34
N GLU A 256 31.92 23.47 -4.40
CA GLU A 256 32.37 24.86 -4.44
C GLU A 256 33.81 25.05 -4.00
N ASP A 257 34.33 24.19 -3.11
CA ASP A 257 35.72 24.29 -2.61
C ASP A 257 36.80 23.71 -3.56
N ASN A 258 36.42 22.93 -4.56
CA ASN A 258 37.35 22.38 -5.56
C ASN A 258 37.62 23.31 -6.74
N ASN A 259 36.88 24.40 -6.92
CA ASN A 259 37.06 25.34 -8.05
C ASN A 259 37.89 26.59 -7.67
N HIS A 260 38.34 26.74 -6.42
CA HIS A 260 39.10 27.91 -5.97
C HIS A 260 40.59 27.64 -5.62
N ARG A 261 41.13 26.45 -5.96
CA ARG A 261 42.54 26.07 -5.65
C ARG A 261 43.47 26.08 -6.84
N THR A 262 43.25 26.98 -7.79
CA THR A 262 44.28 27.27 -8.82
C THR A 262 44.31 28.76 -9.09
N SER A 263 44.86 29.55 -8.17
CA SER A 263 45.70 30.72 -8.51
C SER A 263 46.13 31.45 -7.25
N THR A 264 47.43 31.78 -7.27
CA THR A 264 48.18 32.71 -6.44
C THR A 264 48.83 32.20 -5.17
N ALA A 265 50.03 31.65 -5.41
CA ALA A 265 51.14 31.81 -4.47
C ALA A 265 51.68 33.26 -4.54
N LYS A 266 51.77 33.97 -3.42
CA LYS A 266 52.87 34.84 -2.99
C LYS A 266 52.45 35.81 -1.90
N GLY A 267 53.23 35.82 -0.83
CA GLY A 267 53.56 37.06 -0.11
C GLY A 267 53.06 37.16 1.33
N GLY A 268 53.98 36.99 2.29
CA GLY A 268 54.24 37.98 3.31
C GLY A 268 53.61 37.78 4.70
N ALA A 269 54.37 37.16 5.59
CA ALA A 269 54.94 37.72 6.84
C ALA A 269 54.02 38.32 7.94
N GLN A 270 54.28 37.82 9.18
CA GLN A 270 54.26 38.53 10.50
C GLN A 270 52.89 38.82 11.12
N SER A 271 52.63 38.47 12.33
CA SER A 271 53.20 38.49 13.64
C SER A 271 52.11 38.21 14.70
N LYS A 272 52.41 37.34 15.59
CA LYS A 272 52.27 37.21 17.05
C LYS A 272 51.21 38.00 17.84
N PRO A 273 51.06 37.69 19.15
CA PRO A 273 49.78 37.21 19.78
C PRO A 273 49.38 38.14 20.96
N THR A 274 48.27 37.88 21.60
CA THR A 274 47.99 38.30 23.03
C THR A 274 46.64 37.72 23.46
N GLU A 275 46.67 36.82 24.40
CA GLU A 275 46.30 36.88 25.84
C GLU A 275 44.82 37.01 26.19
N LEU A 276 44.41 36.03 26.92
CA LEU A 276 43.92 36.00 28.32
C LEU A 276 42.64 36.75 28.68
N SER A 277 41.76 36.04 29.30
CA SER A 277 41.03 36.28 30.55
C SER A 277 39.75 35.44 30.54
N LYS A 278 39.57 34.41 31.32
CA LYS A 278 39.26 34.31 32.77
C LYS A 278 38.04 35.11 33.19
N GLU A 279 37.16 34.36 33.73
CA GLU A 279 36.33 34.50 34.95
C GLU A 279 34.88 34.15 34.62
N ARG A 280 34.26 33.21 35.26
CA ARG A 280 33.90 32.82 36.63
C ARG A 280 32.48 33.28 36.99
N THR A 281 31.74 32.33 37.55
CA THR A 281 30.64 32.41 38.56
C THR A 281 29.31 33.00 38.06
N GLU A 282 28.19 32.42 38.27
CA GLU A 282 27.58 31.71 39.41
C GLU A 282 26.63 30.60 38.93
#